data_a7bff96c267c4a92f55a68d3fbc4171e
#
_entry.id   a7bff96c267c4a92f55a68d3fbc4171e
#
_cell.length_a   1.000
_cell.length_b   1.000
_cell.length_c   1.000
_cell.angle_alpha   90.00
_cell.angle_beta   90.00
_cell.angle_gamma   90.00
#
_symmetry.space_group_name_H-M   'P 1'
#
loop_
_entity.id
_entity.type
_entity.pdbx_description
1 polymer ?
#
loop_
_entity_poly.entity_id
_entity_poly.type
_entity_poly.pdbx_seq_one_letter_code
_entity_poly.pdbx_strand_id
1 'polypeptide(L)'
;MKAELVIYTRKDCCLCDEMKAVIHQVAAQTPLALEEIDVDGAPEIQEEYGSQVPVLFINGRKAFKYWVSRVALEKKLKVRGGLLRGFSLKRQSRG
;
A
#
# COMPACT_ATOMS: atom_id res chain seq x y z
N MET A 1 -15.00 5.64 -5.04
CA MET A 1 -13.96 5.24 -5.96
C MET A 1 -13.04 4.21 -5.33
N LYS A 2 -12.46 3.39 -6.17
CA LYS A 2 -11.64 2.28 -5.70
C LYS A 2 -10.17 2.70 -5.69
N ALA A 3 -9.49 2.47 -4.58
CA ALA A 3 -8.06 2.72 -4.50
C ALA A 3 -7.30 1.65 -5.30
N GLU A 4 -6.23 2.05 -5.96
CA GLU A 4 -5.38 1.14 -6.70
C GLU A 4 -4.08 0.94 -5.96
N LEU A 5 -3.85 -0.29 -5.52
CA LEU A 5 -2.67 -0.65 -4.76
C LEU A 5 -1.78 -1.54 -5.59
N VAL A 6 -0.47 -1.29 -5.52
CA VAL A 6 0.53 -2.15 -6.13
C VAL A 6 1.52 -2.52 -5.04
N ILE A 7 1.75 -3.81 -4.86
CA ILE A 7 2.72 -4.29 -3.89
C ILE A 7 3.85 -5.01 -4.62
N TYR A 8 5.09 -4.59 -4.37
CA TYR A 8 6.27 -5.28 -4.86
C TYR A 8 6.69 -6.30 -3.83
N THR A 9 6.78 -7.56 -4.25
CA THR A 9 7.03 -8.69 -3.34
C THR A 9 8.15 -9.55 -3.87
N ARG A 10 8.53 -10.53 -3.06
CA ARG A 10 9.53 -11.52 -3.42
C ARG A 10 9.10 -12.87 -2.83
N LYS A 11 9.51 -13.96 -3.47
CA LYS A 11 9.24 -15.28 -2.94
C LYS A 11 9.87 -15.45 -1.57
N ASP A 12 9.22 -16.24 -0.73
CA ASP A 12 9.74 -16.62 0.59
C ASP A 12 9.99 -15.38 1.46
N CYS A 13 9.16 -14.38 1.32
CA CYS A 13 9.27 -13.15 2.09
C CYS A 13 8.15 -13.10 3.13
N CYS A 14 8.51 -13.32 4.40
CA CYS A 14 7.51 -13.31 5.47
C CYS A 14 6.84 -11.95 5.60
N LEU A 15 7.62 -10.88 5.47
CA LEU A 15 7.05 -9.53 5.58
C LEU A 15 6.10 -9.23 4.43
N CYS A 16 6.40 -9.76 3.25
CA CYS A 16 5.49 -9.60 2.10
C CYS A 16 4.16 -10.28 2.39
N ASP A 17 4.20 -11.49 2.94
CA ASP A 17 2.99 -12.21 3.28
C ASP A 17 2.19 -11.48 4.34
N GLU A 18 2.86 -10.91 5.34
CA GLU A 18 2.19 -10.17 6.39
C GLU A 18 1.52 -8.91 5.84
N MET A 19 2.20 -8.19 4.97
CA MET A 19 1.61 -6.99 4.38
C MET A 19 0.41 -7.34 3.51
N LYS A 20 0.50 -8.42 2.74
CA LYS A 20 -0.63 -8.85 1.92
C LYS A 20 -1.83 -9.23 2.79
N ALA A 21 -1.58 -9.87 3.93
CA ALA A 21 -2.66 -10.24 4.83
C ALA A 21 -3.38 -9.00 5.35
N VAL A 22 -2.64 -7.96 5.71
CA VAL A 22 -3.23 -6.70 6.16
C VAL A 22 -4.06 -6.08 5.06
N ILE A 23 -3.54 -6.06 3.82
CA ILE A 23 -4.27 -5.50 2.70
C ILE A 23 -5.57 -6.24 2.48
N HIS A 24 -5.55 -7.57 2.57
CA HIS A 24 -6.78 -8.35 2.39
C HIS A 24 -7.79 -8.07 3.49
N GLN A 25 -7.35 -7.85 4.73
CA GLN A 25 -8.26 -7.49 5.80
C GLN A 25 -8.95 -6.16 5.52
N VAL A 26 -8.18 -5.19 5.04
CA VAL A 26 -8.74 -3.88 4.73
C VAL A 26 -9.67 -3.98 3.52
N ALA A 27 -9.30 -4.80 2.54
CA ALA A 27 -10.10 -4.96 1.32
C ALA A 27 -11.50 -5.52 1.62
N ALA A 28 -11.65 -6.22 2.73
CA ALA A 28 -12.95 -6.76 3.11
C ALA A 28 -13.96 -5.65 3.41
N GLN A 29 -13.48 -4.46 3.77
CA GLN A 29 -14.36 -3.36 4.16
C GLN A 29 -14.17 -2.09 3.34
N THR A 30 -13.09 -2.02 2.56
CA THR A 30 -12.77 -0.83 1.80
C THR A 30 -12.51 -1.23 0.35
N PRO A 31 -13.21 -0.64 -0.62
CA PRO A 31 -12.99 -1.01 -2.02
C PRO A 31 -11.58 -0.67 -2.45
N LEU A 32 -10.88 -1.67 -2.96
CA LEU A 32 -9.53 -1.46 -3.51
C LEU A 32 -9.22 -2.54 -4.52
N ALA A 33 -8.31 -2.24 -5.42
CA ALA A 33 -7.75 -3.21 -6.36
C ALA A 33 -6.29 -3.41 -5.99
N LEU A 34 -5.82 -4.64 -6.01
CA LEU A 34 -4.44 -4.96 -5.64
C LEU A 34 -3.76 -5.67 -6.78
N GLU A 35 -2.59 -5.18 -7.15
CA GLU A 35 -1.72 -5.85 -8.09
C GLU A 35 -0.43 -6.24 -7.38
N GLU A 36 0.01 -7.49 -7.57
CA GLU A 36 1.27 -7.96 -6.99
C GLU A 36 2.31 -8.06 -8.09
N ILE A 37 3.49 -7.51 -7.82
CA ILE A 37 4.60 -7.55 -8.77
C ILE A 37 5.79 -8.21 -8.10
N ASP A 38 6.29 -9.30 -8.70
CA ASP A 38 7.45 -10.02 -8.21
C ASP A 38 8.70 -9.28 -8.65
N VAL A 39 9.49 -8.79 -7.67
CA VAL A 39 10.68 -8.01 -8.01
C VAL A 39 11.72 -8.84 -8.75
N ASP A 40 11.67 -10.15 -8.64
CA ASP A 40 12.61 -11.01 -9.34
C ASP A 40 12.20 -11.27 -10.78
N GLY A 41 11.06 -10.74 -11.21
CA GLY A 41 10.56 -10.92 -12.56
C GLY A 41 11.21 -10.02 -13.61
N ALA A 42 11.90 -8.95 -13.17
CA ALA A 42 12.57 -8.03 -14.10
C ALA A 42 13.78 -7.42 -13.43
N PRO A 43 14.94 -7.37 -14.12
CA PRO A 43 16.16 -6.84 -13.51
C PRO A 43 16.05 -5.40 -13.01
N GLU A 44 15.34 -4.56 -13.75
CA GLU A 44 15.20 -3.15 -13.34
C GLU A 44 14.44 -3.03 -12.04
N ILE A 45 13.39 -3.83 -11.88
CA ILE A 45 12.59 -3.79 -10.66
C ILE A 45 13.36 -4.39 -9.50
N GLN A 46 14.09 -5.49 -9.77
CA GLN A 46 14.90 -6.11 -8.73
C GLN A 46 15.97 -5.15 -8.22
N GLU A 47 16.60 -4.41 -9.11
CA GLU A 47 17.63 -3.47 -8.73
C GLU A 47 17.07 -2.36 -7.84
N GLU A 48 15.90 -1.84 -8.19
CA GLU A 48 15.33 -0.72 -7.46
C GLU A 48 14.68 -1.14 -6.15
N TYR A 49 13.96 -2.26 -6.14
CA TYR A 49 13.13 -2.62 -5.00
C TYR A 49 13.52 -3.93 -4.31
N GLY A 50 14.46 -4.67 -4.86
CA GLY A 50 14.75 -6.02 -4.36
C GLY A 50 15.15 -6.09 -2.90
N SER A 51 15.81 -5.04 -2.38
CA SER A 51 16.21 -4.98 -0.98
C SER A 51 15.21 -4.23 -0.11
N GLN A 52 14.11 -3.75 -0.68
CA GLN A 52 13.13 -2.93 0.04
C GLN A 52 11.78 -3.59 0.19
N VAL A 53 11.64 -4.82 -0.32
CA VAL A 53 10.34 -5.50 -0.30
C VAL A 53 9.91 -5.82 1.13
N PRO A 54 8.61 -5.78 1.41
CA PRO A 54 7.56 -5.36 0.50
C PRO A 54 7.46 -3.85 0.39
N VAL A 55 7.13 -3.36 -0.80
CA VAL A 55 6.89 -1.93 -1.02
C VAL A 55 5.47 -1.78 -1.53
N LEU A 56 4.69 -0.93 -0.89
CA LEU A 56 3.29 -0.72 -1.25
C LEU A 56 3.11 0.67 -1.83
N PHE A 57 2.56 0.71 -3.04
CA PHE A 57 2.15 1.94 -3.70
C PHE A 57 0.64 2.07 -3.64
N ILE A 58 0.16 3.27 -3.38
CA ILE A 58 -1.26 3.58 -3.38
C ILE A 58 -1.50 4.69 -4.40
N ASN A 59 -2.30 4.38 -5.41
CA ASN A 59 -2.63 5.32 -6.48
C ASN A 59 -1.38 5.93 -7.11
N GLY A 60 -0.37 5.09 -7.32
CA GLY A 60 0.85 5.49 -7.98
C GLY A 60 1.92 6.13 -7.10
N ARG A 61 1.68 6.20 -5.80
CA ARG A 61 2.64 6.81 -4.87
C ARG A 61 3.11 5.80 -3.84
N LYS A 62 4.41 5.79 -3.58
CA LYS A 62 4.97 4.93 -2.54
C LYS A 62 4.38 5.33 -1.19
N ALA A 63 3.80 4.37 -0.49
CA ALA A 63 3.12 4.63 0.78
C ALA A 63 3.79 3.95 1.97
N PHE A 64 4.15 2.68 1.82
CA PHE A 64 4.74 1.90 2.91
C PHE A 64 5.79 0.97 2.38
N LYS A 65 6.76 0.63 3.22
CA LYS A 65 7.70 -0.45 2.91
C LYS A 65 7.99 -1.23 4.18
N TYR A 66 8.34 -2.50 4.02
CA TYR A 66 8.66 -3.50 5.04
C TYR A 66 7.43 -4.00 5.78
N TRP A 67 6.56 -3.13 6.28
CA TRP A 67 5.33 -3.56 6.95
C TRP A 67 4.33 -2.42 6.98
N VAL A 68 3.08 -2.77 7.27
CA VAL A 68 2.02 -1.78 7.43
C VAL A 68 1.01 -2.35 8.42
N SER A 69 0.46 -1.48 9.28
CA SER A 69 -0.62 -1.89 10.15
C SER A 69 -1.96 -1.62 9.46
N ARG A 70 -2.99 -2.35 9.89
CA ARG A 70 -4.32 -2.13 9.34
C ARG A 70 -4.78 -0.70 9.56
N VAL A 71 -4.53 -0.16 10.77
CA VAL A 71 -4.95 1.20 11.08
C VAL A 71 -4.25 2.22 10.19
N ALA A 72 -2.94 2.05 9.99
CA ALA A 72 -2.18 2.97 9.14
C ALA A 72 -2.67 2.92 7.70
N LEU A 73 -2.96 1.72 7.20
CA LEU A 73 -3.44 1.57 5.83
C LEU A 73 -4.83 2.19 5.68
N GLU A 74 -5.71 1.93 6.63
CA GLU A 74 -7.06 2.50 6.57
C GLU A 74 -7.02 4.03 6.59
N LYS A 75 -6.17 4.60 7.43
CA LYS A 75 -6.03 6.06 7.49
C LYS A 75 -5.54 6.61 6.16
N LYS A 76 -4.56 5.94 5.56
CA LYS A 76 -4.01 6.40 4.28
C LYS A 76 -5.07 6.38 3.19
N LEU A 77 -5.87 5.33 3.18
CA LEU A 77 -6.92 5.20 2.17
C LEU A 77 -8.02 6.22 2.37
N LYS A 78 -8.38 6.51 3.61
CA LYS A 78 -9.41 7.50 3.90
C LYS A 78 -8.98 8.90 3.47
N VAL A 79 -7.73 9.26 3.75
CA VAL A 79 -7.23 10.57 3.36
C VAL A 79 -7.29 10.74 1.86
N ARG A 80 -6.92 9.72 1.12
CA ARG A 80 -6.93 9.79 -0.34
C ARG A 80 -8.34 9.69 -0.92
N GLY A 81 -9.23 9.04 -0.21
CA GLY A 81 -10.59 8.86 -0.70
C GLY A 81 -11.52 9.99 -0.35
N GLY A 82 -11.19 10.74 0.69
CA GLY A 82 -12.02 11.84 1.12
C GLY A 82 -11.57 13.15 0.50
N LEU A 83 -11.65 13.22 0.60
CA LEU A 83 -11.54 14.18 0.69
C LEU A 83 -11.67 15.02 0.64
N LEU A 84 -11.75 15.17 0.61
CA LEU A 84 -11.79 15.67 0.82
C LEU A 84 -12.15 16.49 1.16
N ARG A 85 -12.51 16.76 1.41
CA ARG A 85 -12.82 17.25 2.07
C ARG A 85 -12.51 17.83 2.68
N GLY A 86 -12.44 18.16 2.85
CA GLY A 86 -11.90 18.43 3.73
C GLY A 86 -11.55 18.82 4.15
N PHE A 87 -11.76 19.03 4.25
CA PHE A 87 -11.15 19.15 5.01
C PHE A 87 -10.70 19.27 5.33
N SER A 88 -10.86 19.44 5.28
CA SER A 88 -10.24 19.44 5.95
C SER A 88 -9.63 19.57 6.28
N LEU A 89 -9.82 19.97 6.27
CA LEU A 89 -9.13 20.01 6.93
C LEU A 89 -8.55 20.04 7.36
N LYS A 90 -8.70 20.38 7.39
CA LYS A 90 -8.06 20.30 8.14
C LYS A 90 -7.42 20.08 8.54
N ARG A 91 -7.49 20.31 8.54
CA ARG A 91 -6.80 19.97 9.18
C ARG A 91 -6.27 19.51 9.40
N GLN A 92 -6.36 19.39 9.35
CA GLN A 92 -5.74 18.75 9.75
C GLN A 92 -5.04 18.40 9.74
N SER A 93 -4.95 18.32 9.54
CA SER A 93 -4.16 17.79 9.76
C SER A 93 -3.43 17.59 9.76
N ARG A 94 -3.32 17.63 9.80
CA ARG A 94 -2.57 17.24 9.96
C ARG A 94 -2.05 16.46 9.87
N GLY A 95 -2.17 16.29 9.57
CA GLY A 95 -1.80 15.16 9.33
C GLY A 95 -1.30 14.21 9.23
#